data_934bb6109c4c378aef01e92402079688
#
_entry.id   934bb6109c4c378aef01e92402079688
#
_cell.length_a   1.000
_cell.length_b   1.000
_cell.length_c   1.000
_cell.angle_alpha   90.00
_cell.angle_beta   90.00
_cell.angle_gamma   90.00
#
_symmetry.space_group_name_H-M   'P 1'
#
loop_
_entity.id
_entity.type
_entity.pdbx_description
1 polymer ?
#
loop_
_entity_poly.entity_id
_entity_poly.type
_entity_poly.pdbx_seq_one_letter_code
_entity_poly.pdbx_strand_id
1 'polypeptide(L)'
;MVALSQMEQVSAAFNEIAAGKQELKNLKIVSVKEVKADGVNVFLVTVPYKQIKAFQAVQATFLPELEKKLEAQVCILGQHRALPKTPEHGRRYKAIRNYGRTLKSVNEALLDDLVFPTAIVGKRVHYGTDGKQVTKVILDKHDATRVEERLTGFAAAYTRLTGLKTVFEVAEN
;
A
#
# COMPACT_ATOMS: atom_id res chain seq x y z
N MET A 1 -8.37 -7.65 20.73
CA MET A 1 -9.82 -7.46 20.46
C MET A 1 -10.14 -6.29 19.53
N VAL A 2 -9.45 -5.14 19.57
CA VAL A 2 -9.74 -3.97 18.71
C VAL A 2 -9.48 -4.26 17.20
N ALA A 3 -8.49 -5.07 16.86
CA ALA A 3 -8.15 -5.37 15.45
C ALA A 3 -9.20 -6.24 14.72
N LEU A 4 -9.95 -7.08 15.44
CA LEU A 4 -11.00 -7.90 14.84
C LEU A 4 -12.22 -7.05 14.44
N SER A 5 -12.57 -6.04 15.24
CA SER A 5 -13.69 -5.15 14.93
C SER A 5 -13.47 -4.29 13.68
N GLN A 6 -12.24 -3.83 13.44
CA GLN A 6 -11.89 -3.01 12.25
C GLN A 6 -11.93 -3.85 10.96
N MET A 7 -11.42 -5.07 11.03
CA MET A 7 -11.46 -5.99 9.90
C MET A 7 -12.91 -6.36 9.56
N GLU A 8 -13.76 -6.56 10.55
CA GLU A 8 -15.18 -6.85 10.38
C GLU A 8 -15.93 -5.67 9.75
N GLN A 9 -15.68 -4.44 10.20
CA GLN A 9 -16.29 -3.23 9.64
C GLN A 9 -15.94 -3.05 8.16
N VAL A 10 -14.65 -3.13 7.80
CA VAL A 10 -14.20 -2.98 6.43
C VAL A 10 -14.69 -4.14 5.54
N SER A 11 -14.67 -5.37 6.06
CA SER A 11 -15.16 -6.53 5.31
C SER A 11 -16.68 -6.50 5.12
N ALA A 12 -17.45 -6.03 6.08
CA ALA A 12 -18.88 -5.82 5.96
C ALA A 12 -19.21 -4.76 4.90
N ALA A 13 -18.55 -3.59 4.99
CA ALA A 13 -18.72 -2.53 3.99
C ALA A 13 -18.33 -3.00 2.58
N PHE A 14 -17.24 -3.77 2.47
CA PHE A 14 -16.81 -4.34 1.19
C PHE A 14 -17.82 -5.35 0.65
N ASN A 15 -18.35 -6.25 1.49
CA ASN A 15 -19.34 -7.27 1.09
C ASN A 15 -20.67 -6.63 0.64
N GLU A 16 -21.11 -5.56 1.27
CA GLU A 16 -22.29 -4.80 0.84
C GLU A 16 -22.12 -4.21 -0.56
N ILE A 17 -20.94 -3.64 -0.86
CA ILE A 17 -20.64 -3.12 -2.19
C ILE A 17 -20.49 -4.26 -3.20
N ALA A 18 -19.86 -5.37 -2.79
CA ALA A 18 -19.67 -6.56 -3.60
C ALA A 18 -20.99 -7.27 -3.97
N ALA A 19 -22.02 -7.16 -3.13
CA ALA A 19 -23.34 -7.71 -3.43
C ALA A 19 -23.97 -7.07 -4.68
N GLY A 20 -23.68 -5.79 -4.94
CA GLY A 20 -24.14 -5.07 -6.11
C GLY A 20 -23.31 -5.28 -7.38
N LYS A 21 -22.09 -5.81 -7.29
CA LYS A 21 -21.13 -5.92 -8.40
C LYS A 21 -20.58 -7.33 -8.51
N GLN A 22 -20.90 -8.04 -9.60
CA GLN A 22 -20.49 -9.45 -9.77
C GLN A 22 -18.95 -9.64 -9.79
N GLU A 23 -18.21 -8.66 -10.27
CA GLU A 23 -16.75 -8.68 -10.37
C GLU A 23 -16.06 -8.73 -9.00
N LEU A 24 -16.71 -8.21 -7.96
CA LEU A 24 -16.16 -8.16 -6.60
C LEU A 24 -16.43 -9.45 -5.79
N LYS A 25 -17.38 -10.29 -6.20
CA LYS A 25 -17.78 -11.49 -5.43
C LYS A 25 -16.67 -12.50 -5.19
N ASN A 26 -15.68 -12.55 -6.08
CA ASN A 26 -14.58 -13.52 -6.00
C ASN A 26 -13.33 -12.91 -5.31
N LEU A 27 -13.38 -11.65 -4.93
CA LEU A 27 -12.25 -10.95 -4.34
C LEU A 27 -12.24 -11.12 -2.81
N LYS A 28 -11.08 -11.44 -2.24
CA LYS A 28 -10.92 -11.70 -0.80
C LYS A 28 -9.98 -10.69 -0.17
N ILE A 29 -10.34 -10.20 1.01
CA ILE A 29 -9.47 -9.39 1.87
C ILE A 29 -8.74 -10.33 2.82
N VAL A 30 -7.42 -10.16 2.97
CA VAL A 30 -6.58 -10.97 3.87
C VAL A 30 -6.47 -10.32 5.24
N SER A 31 -6.18 -9.04 5.28
CA SER A 31 -6.04 -8.29 6.52
C SER A 31 -6.31 -6.81 6.29
N VAL A 32 -6.72 -6.14 7.35
CA VAL A 32 -6.92 -4.69 7.39
C VAL A 32 -6.11 -4.14 8.54
N LYS A 33 -5.42 -3.02 8.32
CA LYS A 33 -4.68 -2.29 9.34
C LYS A 33 -5.08 -0.82 9.27
N GLU A 34 -5.40 -0.23 10.42
CA GLU A 34 -5.64 1.20 10.54
C GLU A 34 -4.32 1.92 10.86
N VAL A 35 -4.09 3.02 10.19
CA VAL A 35 -3.00 3.96 10.44
C VAL A 35 -3.60 5.34 10.66
N LYS A 36 -3.33 5.92 11.81
CA LYS A 36 -3.74 7.29 12.14
C LYS A 36 -2.53 8.19 12.00
N ALA A 37 -2.64 9.22 11.18
CA ALA A 37 -1.59 10.21 11.00
C ALA A 37 -2.19 11.58 10.70
N ASP A 38 -1.75 12.58 11.44
CA ASP A 38 -2.05 14.01 11.21
C ASP A 38 -3.54 14.31 10.99
N GLY A 39 -4.43 13.62 11.72
CA GLY A 39 -5.88 13.78 11.62
C GLY A 39 -6.54 13.02 10.47
N VAL A 40 -5.79 12.28 9.67
CA VAL A 40 -6.33 11.42 8.60
C VAL A 40 -6.29 9.97 9.05
N ASN A 41 -7.42 9.28 8.94
CA ASN A 41 -7.50 7.83 9.14
C ASN A 41 -7.26 7.13 7.81
N VAL A 42 -6.31 6.19 7.78
CA VAL A 42 -5.98 5.42 6.58
C VAL A 42 -6.16 3.94 6.87
N PHE A 43 -7.00 3.25 6.10
CA PHE A 43 -7.13 1.80 6.14
C PHE A 43 -6.25 1.16 5.08
N LEU A 44 -5.33 0.31 5.50
CA LEU A 44 -4.50 -0.51 4.64
C LEU A 44 -5.16 -1.87 4.47
N VAL A 45 -5.74 -2.10 3.32
CA VAL A 45 -6.41 -3.35 2.97
C VAL A 45 -5.44 -4.24 2.21
N THR A 46 -5.05 -5.37 2.82
CA THR A 46 -4.14 -6.33 2.18
C THR A 46 -4.95 -7.39 1.45
N VAL A 47 -4.63 -7.58 0.17
CA VAL A 47 -5.27 -8.57 -0.70
C VAL A 47 -4.27 -9.63 -1.15
N PRO A 48 -4.71 -10.84 -1.54
CA PRO A 48 -3.80 -11.85 -2.08
C PRO A 48 -3.07 -11.35 -3.32
N TYR A 49 -1.78 -11.60 -3.42
CA TYR A 49 -0.96 -11.15 -4.56
C TYR A 49 -1.55 -11.52 -5.94
N LYS A 50 -2.14 -12.70 -6.05
CA LYS A 50 -2.76 -13.17 -7.31
C LYS A 50 -3.98 -12.36 -7.74
N GLN A 51 -4.66 -11.70 -6.79
CA GLN A 51 -5.90 -10.97 -7.04
C GLN A 51 -5.69 -9.46 -7.17
N ILE A 52 -4.47 -8.96 -6.95
CA ILE A 52 -4.22 -7.52 -6.93
C ILE A 52 -4.60 -6.83 -8.25
N LYS A 53 -4.28 -7.43 -9.39
CA LYS A 53 -4.65 -6.89 -10.71
C LYS A 53 -6.16 -6.81 -10.92
N ALA A 54 -6.91 -7.79 -10.42
CA ALA A 54 -8.37 -7.78 -10.47
C ALA A 54 -8.94 -6.67 -9.57
N PHE A 55 -8.37 -6.45 -8.39
CA PHE A 55 -8.73 -5.31 -7.54
C PHE A 55 -8.42 -3.98 -8.21
N GLN A 56 -7.25 -3.84 -8.80
CA GLN A 56 -6.81 -2.63 -9.50
C GLN A 56 -7.74 -2.27 -10.67
N ALA A 57 -8.21 -3.25 -11.44
CA ALA A 57 -9.12 -3.02 -12.55
C ALA A 57 -10.48 -2.42 -12.13
N VAL A 58 -10.98 -2.81 -10.95
CA VAL A 58 -12.27 -2.36 -10.43
C VAL A 58 -12.14 -1.23 -9.39
N GLN A 59 -10.92 -0.90 -8.99
CA GLN A 59 -10.63 0.06 -7.92
C GLN A 59 -11.31 1.42 -8.13
N ALA A 60 -11.28 1.95 -9.35
CA ALA A 60 -11.86 3.25 -9.67
C ALA A 60 -13.38 3.33 -9.38
N THR A 61 -14.09 2.20 -9.43
CA THR A 61 -15.54 2.16 -9.25
C THR A 61 -15.99 1.94 -7.82
N PHE A 62 -15.24 1.15 -7.01
CA PHE A 62 -15.70 0.81 -5.67
C PHE A 62 -14.98 1.58 -4.56
N LEU A 63 -13.75 2.05 -4.81
CA LEU A 63 -12.95 2.75 -3.81
C LEU A 63 -13.64 4.01 -3.26
N PRO A 64 -14.21 4.91 -4.11
CA PRO A 64 -14.89 6.09 -3.61
C PRO A 64 -16.13 5.77 -2.75
N GLU A 65 -16.85 4.69 -3.09
CA GLU A 65 -18.01 4.23 -2.31
C GLU A 65 -17.56 3.68 -0.94
N LEU A 66 -16.44 2.96 -0.92
CA LEU A 66 -15.88 2.40 0.31
C LEU A 66 -15.34 3.51 1.23
N GLU A 67 -14.62 4.48 0.68
CA GLU A 67 -14.09 5.62 1.43
C GLU A 67 -15.20 6.48 2.03
N LYS A 68 -16.29 6.69 1.30
CA LYS A 68 -17.47 7.39 1.83
C LYS A 68 -18.14 6.67 3.00
N LYS A 69 -18.23 5.32 2.93
CA LYS A 69 -18.82 4.52 4.01
C LYS A 69 -17.93 4.48 5.26
N LEU A 70 -16.62 4.49 5.08
CA LEU A 70 -15.65 4.38 6.18
C LEU A 70 -15.20 5.74 6.72
N GLU A 71 -15.55 6.84 6.04
CA GLU A 71 -15.08 8.20 6.34
C GLU A 71 -13.55 8.27 6.51
N ALA A 72 -12.84 7.48 5.72
CA ALA A 72 -11.40 7.31 5.82
C ALA A 72 -10.78 6.98 4.47
N GLN A 73 -9.52 7.34 4.31
CA GLN A 73 -8.76 6.96 3.12
C GLN A 73 -8.50 5.45 3.11
N VAL A 74 -8.72 4.80 1.97
CA VAL A 74 -8.46 3.37 1.80
C VAL A 74 -7.34 3.15 0.79
N CYS A 75 -6.34 2.34 1.17
CA CYS A 75 -5.24 1.94 0.31
C CYS A 75 -5.24 0.41 0.16
N ILE A 76 -5.19 -0.06 -1.09
CA ILE A 76 -5.19 -1.49 -1.41
C ILE A 76 -3.75 -1.92 -1.67
N LEU A 77 -3.31 -2.95 -0.96
CA LEU A 77 -1.94 -3.46 -1.03
C LEU A 77 -1.95 -4.95 -1.34
N GLY A 78 -1.04 -5.38 -2.19
CA GLY A 78 -0.78 -6.79 -2.40
C GLY A 78 -0.05 -7.43 -1.22
N GLN A 79 -0.35 -8.68 -0.95
CA GLN A 79 0.38 -9.46 0.05
C GLN A 79 1.78 -9.81 -0.47
N HIS A 80 2.71 -8.85 -0.42
CA HIS A 80 4.11 -9.08 -0.72
C HIS A 80 4.84 -9.64 0.50
N ARG A 81 5.60 -10.71 0.31
CA ARG A 81 6.40 -11.34 1.37
C ARG A 81 7.87 -11.29 1.00
N ALA A 82 8.65 -10.59 1.80
CA ALA A 82 10.10 -10.65 1.71
C ALA A 82 10.62 -12.02 2.13
N LEU A 83 11.74 -12.44 1.56
CA LEU A 83 12.44 -13.63 2.02
C LEU A 83 12.98 -13.38 3.43
N PRO A 84 12.89 -14.39 4.32
CA PRO A 84 13.56 -14.31 5.60
C PRO A 84 15.07 -14.19 5.41
N LYS A 85 15.75 -13.55 6.36
CA LYS A 85 17.21 -13.56 6.40
C LYS A 85 17.68 -15.00 6.45
N THR A 86 18.61 -15.32 5.58
CA THR A 86 19.22 -16.67 5.53
C THR A 86 20.04 -16.90 6.80
N PRO A 87 19.89 -18.04 7.46
CA PRO A 87 20.78 -18.38 8.57
C PRO A 87 22.20 -18.45 8.06
N GLU A 88 23.15 -17.85 8.77
CA GLU A 88 24.55 -17.69 8.36
C GLU A 88 25.34 -19.02 8.30
N HIS A 89 24.77 -20.17 8.65
CA HIS A 89 25.55 -21.37 8.89
C HIS A 89 25.06 -22.61 8.15
N GLY A 90 25.98 -23.22 7.42
CA GLY A 90 25.94 -24.60 6.96
C GLY A 90 26.53 -24.83 5.57
N ARG A 91 27.48 -25.75 5.46
CA ARG A 91 28.06 -26.23 4.18
C ARG A 91 27.03 -26.71 3.14
N ARG A 92 25.77 -26.93 3.55
CA ARG A 92 24.66 -27.39 2.69
C ARG A 92 23.67 -26.29 2.32
N TYR A 93 23.96 -25.04 2.64
CA TYR A 93 23.10 -23.93 2.32
C TYR A 93 23.10 -23.66 0.80
N LYS A 94 22.00 -23.95 0.15
CA LYS A 94 21.76 -23.47 -1.22
C LYS A 94 21.12 -22.10 -1.13
N ALA A 95 21.83 -21.08 -1.60
CA ALA A 95 21.26 -19.75 -1.75
C ALA A 95 20.05 -19.81 -2.68
N ILE A 96 18.85 -19.66 -2.14
CA ILE A 96 17.64 -19.56 -2.93
C ILE A 96 17.64 -18.18 -3.57
N ARG A 97 17.96 -18.08 -4.84
CA ARG A 97 17.85 -16.85 -5.61
C ARG A 97 16.39 -16.63 -5.96
N ASN A 98 15.69 -15.81 -5.20
CA ASN A 98 14.33 -15.40 -5.52
C ASN A 98 14.36 -13.96 -6.03
N TYR A 99 14.21 -13.81 -7.33
CA TYR A 99 14.03 -12.52 -7.96
C TYR A 99 12.74 -11.85 -7.43
N GLY A 100 12.80 -10.56 -7.14
CA GLY A 100 11.62 -9.79 -6.72
C GLY A 100 11.14 -10.01 -5.29
N ARG A 101 11.87 -10.76 -4.45
CA ARG A 101 11.50 -11.00 -3.04
C ARG A 101 12.52 -10.47 -2.04
N THR A 102 13.48 -9.70 -2.49
CA THR A 102 14.37 -8.94 -1.59
C THR A 102 13.57 -7.85 -0.89
N LEU A 103 14.00 -7.43 0.29
CA LEU A 103 13.32 -6.38 1.05
C LEU A 103 13.14 -5.09 0.21
N LYS A 104 14.17 -4.69 -0.54
CA LYS A 104 14.09 -3.53 -1.43
C LYS A 104 13.00 -3.69 -2.49
N SER A 105 12.98 -4.82 -3.18
CA SER A 105 11.98 -5.09 -4.23
C SER A 105 10.56 -5.17 -3.68
N VAL A 106 10.38 -5.72 -2.48
CA VAL A 106 9.08 -5.77 -1.81
C VAL A 106 8.63 -4.37 -1.41
N ASN A 107 9.53 -3.52 -0.88
CA ASN A 107 9.20 -2.14 -0.54
C ASN A 107 8.85 -1.31 -1.78
N GLU A 108 9.51 -1.55 -2.91
CA GLU A 108 9.18 -0.91 -4.18
C GLU A 108 7.80 -1.36 -4.69
N ALA A 109 7.50 -2.65 -4.65
CA ALA A 109 6.19 -3.16 -5.04
C ALA A 109 5.05 -2.65 -4.14
N LEU A 110 5.30 -2.53 -2.82
CA LEU A 110 4.34 -1.92 -1.89
C LEU A 110 4.12 -0.44 -2.19
N LEU A 111 5.16 0.26 -2.63
CA LEU A 111 5.06 1.66 -3.01
C LEU A 111 4.20 1.84 -4.27
N ASP A 112 4.44 1.01 -5.28
CA ASP A 112 3.67 1.01 -6.53
C ASP A 112 2.19 0.69 -6.28
N ASP A 113 1.90 -0.29 -5.42
CA ASP A 113 0.53 -0.64 -5.04
C ASP A 113 -0.17 0.49 -4.26
N LEU A 114 0.57 1.17 -3.36
CA LEU A 114 0.05 2.23 -2.52
C LEU A 114 -0.40 3.44 -3.33
N VAL A 115 0.37 3.79 -4.33
CA VAL A 115 0.18 4.99 -5.17
C VAL A 115 -0.83 4.74 -6.29
N PHE A 116 -1.08 3.48 -6.63
CA PHE A 116 -2.02 3.15 -7.71
C PHE A 116 -3.37 3.90 -7.56
N PRO A 117 -3.95 4.51 -8.63
CA PRO A 117 -3.61 4.34 -10.04
C PRO A 117 -2.52 5.27 -10.59
N THR A 118 -1.99 6.19 -9.79
CA THR A 118 -0.98 7.16 -10.21
C THR A 118 0.37 6.49 -10.49
N ALA A 119 1.11 6.98 -11.47
CA ALA A 119 2.44 6.51 -11.79
C ALA A 119 3.53 7.25 -10.99
N ILE A 120 4.60 6.54 -10.65
CA ILE A 120 5.79 7.13 -10.05
C ILE A 120 6.73 7.57 -11.16
N VAL A 121 6.97 8.89 -11.25
CA VAL A 121 7.89 9.48 -12.23
C VAL A 121 9.34 9.37 -11.75
N GLY A 122 9.55 9.56 -10.45
CA GLY A 122 10.90 9.53 -9.90
C GLY A 122 10.94 9.22 -8.41
N LYS A 123 12.11 8.76 -7.98
CA LYS A 123 12.40 8.45 -6.58
C LYS A 123 13.79 8.95 -6.23
N ARG A 124 13.89 9.80 -5.23
CA ARG A 124 15.15 10.35 -4.73
C ARG A 124 15.32 10.03 -3.27
N VAL A 125 16.52 9.64 -2.88
CA VAL A 125 16.87 9.36 -1.48
C VAL A 125 17.84 10.43 -1.00
N HIS A 126 17.47 11.15 0.04
CA HIS A 126 18.30 12.13 0.69
C HIS A 126 18.88 11.54 1.96
N TYR A 127 20.19 11.60 2.08
CA TYR A 127 20.91 11.23 3.28
C TYR A 127 21.34 12.51 4.01
N GLY A 128 20.84 12.70 5.22
CA GLY A 128 21.26 13.81 6.08
C GLY A 128 22.63 13.54 6.71
N THR A 129 23.28 14.59 7.13
CA THR A 129 24.53 14.51 7.94
C THR A 129 24.32 13.77 9.25
N ASP A 130 23.07 13.80 9.78
CA ASP A 130 22.64 13.08 10.99
C ASP A 130 22.42 11.57 10.77
N GLY A 131 22.74 11.03 9.60
CA GLY A 131 22.47 9.64 9.23
C GLY A 131 21.01 9.32 8.94
N LYS A 132 20.11 10.30 8.99
CA LYS A 132 18.69 10.11 8.67
C LYS A 132 18.50 10.04 7.17
N GLN A 133 17.73 9.05 6.75
CA GLN A 133 17.35 8.86 5.36
C GLN A 133 15.89 9.31 5.15
N VAL A 134 15.67 10.14 4.15
CA VAL A 134 14.33 10.55 3.69
C VAL A 134 14.20 10.23 2.22
N THR A 135 13.18 9.46 1.88
CA THR A 135 12.88 9.14 0.48
C THR A 135 11.84 10.12 -0.04
N LYS A 136 12.14 10.80 -1.13
CA LYS A 136 11.19 11.62 -1.88
C LYS A 136 10.69 10.84 -3.08
N VAL A 137 9.37 10.73 -3.21
CA VAL A 137 8.69 10.06 -4.31
C VAL A 137 7.94 11.11 -5.11
N ILE A 138 8.23 11.18 -6.41
CA ILE A 138 7.65 12.16 -7.33
C ILE A 138 6.57 11.43 -8.14
N LEU A 139 5.34 11.91 -8.04
CA LEU A 139 4.16 11.35 -8.70
C LEU A 139 3.83 12.12 -9.98
N ASP A 140 3.08 11.46 -10.87
CA ASP A 140 2.67 12.07 -12.13
C ASP A 140 1.71 13.25 -11.91
N LYS A 141 1.91 14.31 -12.69
CA LYS A 141 1.11 15.53 -12.65
C LYS A 141 -0.33 15.32 -13.16
N HIS A 142 -0.54 14.37 -14.06
CA HIS A 142 -1.86 14.14 -14.63
C HIS A 142 -2.92 13.76 -13.59
N ASP A 143 -2.50 13.14 -12.51
CA ASP A 143 -3.38 12.73 -11.41
C ASP A 143 -3.31 13.65 -10.17
N ALA A 144 -2.65 14.82 -10.28
CA ALA A 144 -2.39 15.74 -9.16
C ALA A 144 -3.63 16.00 -8.30
N THR A 145 -4.75 16.38 -8.91
CA THR A 145 -6.00 16.73 -8.21
C THR A 145 -6.59 15.59 -7.36
N ARG A 146 -6.32 14.34 -7.75
CA ARG A 146 -6.81 13.17 -6.99
C ARG A 146 -5.88 12.77 -5.87
N VAL A 147 -4.61 13.13 -5.99
CA VAL A 147 -3.53 12.62 -5.14
C VAL A 147 -3.15 13.64 -4.07
N GLU A 148 -3.29 14.95 -4.31
CA GLU A 148 -2.90 16.01 -3.37
C GLU A 148 -3.48 15.81 -1.97
N GLU A 149 -4.77 15.50 -1.86
CA GLU A 149 -5.44 15.24 -0.58
C GLU A 149 -4.96 13.93 0.09
N ARG A 150 -4.34 13.04 -0.67
CA ARG A 150 -3.93 11.70 -0.22
C ARG A 150 -2.45 11.59 0.14
N LEU A 151 -1.63 12.59 -0.17
CA LEU A 151 -0.17 12.55 0.00
C LEU A 151 0.25 12.28 1.45
N THR A 152 -0.40 12.94 2.40
CA THR A 152 -0.12 12.76 3.83
C THR A 152 -0.45 11.34 4.30
N GLY A 153 -1.58 10.81 3.84
CA GLY A 153 -1.99 9.44 4.12
C GLY A 153 -1.03 8.41 3.53
N PHE A 154 -0.55 8.61 2.31
CA PHE A 154 0.46 7.74 1.70
C PHE A 154 1.78 7.75 2.47
N ALA A 155 2.25 8.93 2.91
CA ALA A 155 3.48 9.05 3.69
C ALA A 155 3.39 8.28 5.01
N ALA A 156 2.29 8.42 5.73
CA ALA A 156 2.03 7.72 6.97
C ALA A 156 1.92 6.20 6.77
N ALA A 157 1.14 5.79 5.76
CA ALA A 157 0.95 4.39 5.40
C ALA A 157 2.28 3.70 5.07
N TYR A 158 3.09 4.31 4.20
CA TYR A 158 4.37 3.75 3.79
C TYR A 158 5.40 3.72 4.93
N THR A 159 5.44 4.77 5.75
CA THR A 159 6.30 4.81 6.95
C THR A 159 5.91 3.69 7.92
N ARG A 160 4.62 3.43 8.11
CA ARG A 160 4.13 2.35 8.98
C ARG A 160 4.45 0.96 8.44
N LEU A 161 4.45 0.79 7.11
CA LEU A 161 4.73 -0.49 6.46
C LEU A 161 6.22 -0.84 6.43
N THR A 162 7.07 0.14 6.13
CA THR A 162 8.49 -0.08 5.83
C THR A 162 9.44 0.46 6.89
N GLY A 163 8.97 1.38 7.75
CA GLY A 163 9.83 2.13 8.67
C GLY A 163 10.66 3.23 8.00
N LEU A 164 10.51 3.44 6.68
CA LEU A 164 11.25 4.45 5.93
C LEU A 164 10.46 5.77 5.91
N LYS A 165 11.11 6.85 6.33
CA LYS A 165 10.51 8.19 6.24
C LYS A 165 10.41 8.59 4.77
N THR A 166 9.17 8.86 4.32
CA THR A 166 8.90 9.13 2.90
C THR A 166 8.04 10.38 2.77
N VAL A 167 8.38 11.20 1.77
CA VAL A 167 7.61 12.38 1.38
C VAL A 167 7.17 12.17 -0.06
N PHE A 168 5.89 12.42 -0.33
CA PHE A 168 5.32 12.36 -1.67
C PHE A 168 5.14 13.78 -2.19
N GLU A 169 5.57 14.01 -3.40
CA GLU A 169 5.47 15.28 -4.10
C GLU A 169 4.89 15.02 -5.50
N VAL A 170 4.15 15.96 -6.06
CA VAL A 170 3.70 15.89 -7.46
C VAL A 170 4.75 16.54 -8.34
N ALA A 171 4.97 15.99 -9.53
CA ALA A 171 5.94 16.55 -10.47
C ALA A 171 5.55 17.98 -10.87
N GLU A 172 6.47 18.92 -10.65
CA GLU A 172 6.41 20.26 -11.24
C GLU A 172 6.93 20.17 -12.67
N ASN A 173 6.50 21.08 -13.54
CA ASN A 173 6.97 21.13 -14.94
C ASN A 173 8.47 21.38 -15.02
#